data_8abb3c8852e5042bd949dc2fb14a10b5
#
_entry.id   8abb3c8852e5042bd949dc2fb14a10b5
#
_cell.length_a   1.000
_cell.length_b   1.000
_cell.length_c   1.000
_cell.angle_alpha   90.00
_cell.angle_beta   90.00
_cell.angle_gamma   90.00
#
_symmetry.space_group_name_H-M   'P 1'
#
loop_
_entity.id
_entity.type
_entity.pdbx_description
1 polymer ?
#
loop_
_entity_poly.entity_id
_entity_poly.type
_entity_poly.pdbx_seq_one_letter_code
_entity_poly.pdbx_strand_id
1 'polypeptide(L)'
;MKELRYITINSLLLLAIVPLSLVGYFFAVHHESLFFIYECLLSIIVAGVFILAIIGVVKIQSKLKWISISILAFMIQFSVLSLFLGPFTKYPLFILYYFIAAIAFVLFILAISKVDKFKFIPIIFTVLSIILTLYMILLNNLWGNDLS
;
A
#
# COMPACT_ATOMS: atom_id res chain seq x y z
N MET A 1 19.67 -16.20 -2.02
CA MET A 1 19.38 -15.87 -0.61
C MET A 1 19.23 -14.38 -0.33
N LYS A 2 20.02 -13.52 -1.00
CA LYS A 2 19.83 -12.08 -0.86
C LYS A 2 18.45 -11.63 -1.33
N GLU A 3 17.93 -12.26 -2.38
CA GLU A 3 16.61 -11.91 -2.93
C GLU A 3 15.49 -12.16 -1.92
N LEU A 4 15.54 -13.31 -1.25
CA LEU A 4 14.55 -13.64 -0.22
C LEU A 4 14.64 -12.68 0.97
N ARG A 5 15.85 -12.20 1.27
CA ARG A 5 16.06 -11.26 2.37
C ARG A 5 15.35 -9.92 2.08
N TYR A 6 15.43 -9.40 0.86
CA TYR A 6 14.74 -8.17 0.50
C TYR A 6 13.23 -8.30 0.71
N ILE A 7 12.67 -9.42 0.26
CA ILE A 7 11.24 -9.66 0.39
C ILE A 7 10.85 -9.83 1.86
N THR A 8 11.63 -10.56 2.63
CA THR A 8 11.36 -10.80 4.04
C THR A 8 11.38 -9.50 4.84
N ILE A 9 12.42 -8.68 4.65
CA ILE A 9 12.54 -7.40 5.35
C ILE A 9 11.38 -6.48 4.96
N ASN A 10 11.05 -6.43 3.67
CA ASN A 10 9.97 -5.57 3.19
C ASN A 10 8.62 -6.02 3.77
N SER A 11 8.37 -7.32 3.80
CA SER A 11 7.14 -7.86 4.38
C SER A 11 7.03 -7.58 5.87
N LEU A 12 8.15 -7.67 6.60
CA LEU A 12 8.18 -7.34 8.02
C LEU A 12 7.88 -5.87 8.27
N LEU A 13 8.42 -4.97 7.43
CA LEU A 13 8.11 -3.55 7.53
C LEU A 13 6.63 -3.27 7.29
N LEU A 14 6.03 -3.94 6.31
CA LEU A 14 4.60 -3.81 6.07
C LEU A 14 3.77 -4.29 7.25
N LEU A 15 4.16 -5.42 7.84
CA LEU A 15 3.46 -5.92 9.03
C LEU A 15 3.61 -4.96 10.21
N ALA A 16 4.73 -4.27 10.33
CA ALA A 16 4.96 -3.31 11.40
C ALA A 16 4.01 -2.11 11.31
N ILE A 17 3.47 -1.81 10.14
CA ILE A 17 2.51 -0.72 9.98
C ILE A 17 1.23 -0.99 10.78
N VAL A 18 0.83 -2.26 10.92
CA VAL A 18 -0.40 -2.61 11.64
C VAL A 18 -0.33 -2.23 13.12
N PRO A 19 0.66 -2.71 13.91
CA PRO A 19 0.76 -2.25 15.31
C PRO A 19 1.05 -0.77 15.43
N LEU A 20 1.80 -0.20 14.48
CA LEU A 20 2.06 1.23 14.48
C LEU A 20 0.78 2.04 14.28
N SER A 21 -0.15 1.55 13.45
CA SER A 21 -1.43 2.20 13.24
C SER A 21 -2.26 2.21 14.53
N LEU A 22 -2.20 1.13 15.30
CA LEU A 22 -2.89 1.08 16.60
C LEU A 22 -2.29 2.10 17.58
N VAL A 23 -0.98 2.22 17.60
CA VAL A 23 -0.28 3.22 18.43
C VAL A 23 -0.68 4.63 17.99
N GLY A 24 -0.76 4.86 16.68
CA GLY A 24 -1.17 6.15 16.13
C GLY A 24 -2.58 6.52 16.54
N TYR A 25 -3.49 5.56 16.49
CA TYR A 25 -4.86 5.78 16.95
C TYR A 25 -4.88 6.16 18.42
N PHE A 26 -4.12 5.44 19.25
CA PHE A 26 -4.04 5.72 20.67
C PHE A 26 -3.53 7.14 20.93
N PHE A 27 -2.47 7.56 20.22
CA PHE A 27 -1.92 8.90 20.38
C PHE A 27 -2.92 9.96 19.93
N ALA A 28 -3.62 9.73 18.82
CA ALA A 28 -4.59 10.70 18.31
C ALA A 28 -5.73 10.93 19.30
N VAL A 29 -6.16 9.87 20.00
CA VAL A 29 -7.30 9.95 20.93
C VAL A 29 -6.87 10.45 22.31
N HIS A 30 -5.72 10.01 22.82
CA HIS A 30 -5.34 10.25 24.20
C HIS A 30 -4.15 11.21 24.37
N HIS A 31 -3.28 11.30 23.38
CA HIS A 31 -2.04 12.09 23.46
C HIS A 31 -1.74 12.76 22.14
N GLU A 32 -2.53 13.77 21.77
CA GLU A 32 -2.38 14.46 20.49
C GLU A 32 -0.96 15.02 20.28
N SER A 33 -0.33 15.47 21.38
CA SER A 33 1.02 16.05 21.29
C SER A 33 2.07 15.04 20.83
N LEU A 34 1.79 13.74 21.00
CA LEU A 34 2.71 12.68 20.60
C LEU A 34 2.39 12.12 19.21
N PHE A 35 1.30 12.57 18.60
CA PHE A 35 0.89 12.04 17.29
C PHE A 35 1.93 12.27 16.21
N PHE A 36 2.64 13.38 16.31
CA PHE A 36 3.68 13.69 15.34
C PHE A 36 4.82 12.64 15.32
N ILE A 37 5.11 12.01 16.48
CA ILE A 37 6.08 10.91 16.54
C ILE A 37 5.59 9.73 15.70
N TYR A 38 4.31 9.39 15.81
CA TYR A 38 3.71 8.36 14.98
C TYR A 38 3.84 8.70 13.49
N GLU A 39 3.55 9.94 13.11
CA GLU A 39 3.66 10.35 11.71
C GLU A 39 5.08 10.22 11.18
N CYS A 40 6.08 10.59 11.98
CA CYS A 40 7.49 10.46 11.59
C CYS A 40 7.88 9.00 11.42
N LEU A 41 7.50 8.13 12.36
CA LEU A 41 7.80 6.70 12.27
C LEU A 41 7.12 6.06 11.07
N LEU A 42 5.86 6.40 10.84
CA LEU A 42 5.12 5.86 9.69
C LEU A 42 5.78 6.29 8.39
N SER A 43 6.19 7.56 8.29
CA SER A 43 6.85 8.07 7.09
C SER A 43 8.16 7.34 6.81
N ILE A 44 8.96 7.08 7.86
CA ILE A 44 10.21 6.35 7.72
C ILE A 44 9.94 4.92 7.24
N ILE A 45 8.96 4.24 7.82
CA ILE A 45 8.63 2.86 7.43
C ILE A 45 8.12 2.82 5.99
N VAL A 46 7.22 3.73 5.61
CA VAL A 46 6.69 3.78 4.25
C VAL A 46 7.81 4.04 3.24
N ALA A 47 8.70 4.99 3.53
CA ALA A 47 9.84 5.27 2.66
C ALA A 47 10.73 4.03 2.55
N GLY A 48 10.97 3.31 3.64
CA GLY A 48 11.76 2.08 3.64
C GLY A 48 11.12 1.01 2.76
N VAL A 49 9.79 0.83 2.86
CA VAL A 49 9.07 -0.14 2.03
C VAL A 49 9.21 0.20 0.55
N PHE A 50 9.04 1.48 0.18
CA PHE A 50 9.21 1.91 -1.21
C PHE A 50 10.63 1.65 -1.71
N ILE A 51 11.63 2.05 -0.93
CA ILE A 51 13.03 1.87 -1.33
C ILE A 51 13.36 0.40 -1.52
N LEU A 52 12.96 -0.45 -0.57
CA LEU A 52 13.21 -1.89 -0.67
C LEU A 52 12.46 -2.53 -1.83
N ALA A 53 11.24 -2.08 -2.11
CA ALA A 53 10.48 -2.58 -3.25
C ALA A 53 11.16 -2.23 -4.57
N ILE A 54 11.64 -0.99 -4.70
CA ILE A 54 12.36 -0.55 -5.91
C ILE A 54 13.66 -1.34 -6.06
N ILE A 55 14.43 -1.50 -4.97
CA ILE A 55 15.65 -2.29 -4.99
C ILE A 55 15.35 -3.73 -5.40
N GLY A 56 14.27 -4.31 -4.85
CA GLY A 56 13.84 -5.66 -5.21
C GLY A 56 13.50 -5.80 -6.68
N VAL A 57 12.78 -4.83 -7.25
CA VAL A 57 12.43 -4.85 -8.67
C VAL A 57 13.68 -4.82 -9.55
N VAL A 58 14.69 -4.03 -9.14
CA VAL A 58 15.90 -3.86 -9.93
C VAL A 58 16.87 -5.03 -9.74
N LYS A 59 17.02 -5.53 -8.51
CA LYS A 59 18.08 -6.48 -8.16
C LYS A 59 17.67 -7.94 -8.21
N ILE A 60 16.40 -8.25 -7.97
CA ILE A 60 15.93 -9.63 -8.02
C ILE A 60 15.76 -10.04 -9.47
N GLN A 61 16.40 -11.17 -9.85
CA GLN A 61 16.33 -11.69 -11.21
C GLN A 61 15.45 -12.92 -11.34
N SER A 62 15.06 -13.52 -10.21
CA SER A 62 14.18 -14.68 -10.18
C SER A 62 12.71 -14.27 -10.27
N LYS A 63 11.81 -15.26 -10.27
CA LYS A 63 10.37 -15.02 -10.27
C LYS A 63 9.91 -14.25 -9.03
N LEU A 64 10.69 -14.26 -7.95
CA LEU A 64 10.39 -13.52 -6.73
C LEU A 64 10.34 -12.00 -6.97
N LYS A 65 10.90 -11.52 -8.08
CA LYS A 65 10.80 -10.12 -8.49
C LYS A 65 9.34 -9.66 -8.54
N TRP A 66 8.42 -10.55 -8.94
CA TRP A 66 7.01 -10.21 -9.04
C TRP A 66 6.38 -9.89 -7.69
N ILE A 67 6.92 -10.44 -6.60
CA ILE A 67 6.47 -10.09 -5.26
C ILE A 67 6.83 -8.63 -4.95
N SER A 68 8.05 -8.21 -5.28
CA SER A 68 8.46 -6.81 -5.10
C SER A 68 7.64 -5.87 -5.97
N ILE A 69 7.31 -6.27 -7.20
CA ILE A 69 6.44 -5.49 -8.08
C ILE A 69 5.06 -5.35 -7.45
N SER A 70 4.52 -6.42 -6.86
CA SER A 70 3.22 -6.38 -6.17
C SER A 70 3.24 -5.43 -4.98
N ILE A 71 4.29 -5.48 -4.18
CA ILE A 71 4.45 -4.57 -3.04
C ILE A 71 4.47 -3.12 -3.51
N LEU A 72 5.25 -2.84 -4.55
CA LEU A 72 5.35 -1.49 -5.10
C LEU A 72 4.01 -0.99 -5.65
N ALA A 73 3.31 -1.85 -6.39
CA ALA A 73 2.00 -1.50 -6.95
C ALA A 73 0.99 -1.20 -5.83
N PHE A 74 0.96 -2.03 -4.80
CA PHE A 74 0.07 -1.82 -3.66
C PHE A 74 0.39 -0.51 -2.94
N MET A 75 1.68 -0.21 -2.75
CA MET A 75 2.09 1.01 -2.06
C MET A 75 1.72 2.25 -2.86
N ILE A 76 1.83 2.21 -4.17
CA ILE A 76 1.41 3.33 -5.02
C ILE A 76 -0.11 3.54 -4.90
N GLN A 77 -0.88 2.46 -4.97
CA GLN A 77 -2.34 2.53 -4.83
C GLN A 77 -2.73 3.08 -3.46
N PHE A 78 -2.10 2.59 -2.41
CA PHE A 78 -2.36 3.05 -1.05
C PHE A 78 -1.97 4.52 -0.87
N SER A 79 -0.89 4.95 -1.51
CA SER A 79 -0.43 6.33 -1.44
C SER A 79 -1.44 7.29 -2.07
N VAL A 80 -2.03 6.92 -3.22
CA VAL A 80 -3.06 7.75 -3.85
C VAL A 80 -4.29 7.87 -2.94
N LEU A 81 -4.71 6.76 -2.33
CA LEU A 81 -5.81 6.79 -1.37
C LEU A 81 -5.49 7.69 -0.18
N SER A 82 -4.26 7.60 0.34
CA SER A 82 -3.83 8.41 1.47
C SER A 82 -3.82 9.90 1.14
N LEU A 83 -3.38 10.26 -0.06
CA LEU A 83 -3.40 11.64 -0.51
C LEU A 83 -4.84 12.16 -0.61
N PHE A 84 -5.75 11.34 -1.10
CA PHE A 84 -7.16 11.74 -1.18
C PHE A 84 -7.76 11.93 0.20
N LEU A 85 -7.45 11.05 1.16
CA LEU A 85 -7.95 11.16 2.52
C LEU A 85 -7.26 12.27 3.32
N GLY A 86 -6.13 12.77 2.84
CA GLY A 86 -5.34 13.80 3.51
C GLY A 86 -5.35 15.13 2.79
N PRO A 87 -4.18 15.58 2.29
CA PRO A 87 -4.02 16.95 1.81
C PRO A 87 -4.68 17.28 0.47
N PHE A 88 -5.01 16.27 -0.35
CA PHE A 88 -5.51 16.47 -1.70
C PHE A 88 -6.86 15.80 -1.90
N THR A 89 -7.86 16.22 -1.14
CA THR A 89 -9.22 15.70 -1.27
C THR A 89 -9.91 16.40 -2.45
N LYS A 90 -9.63 15.91 -3.66
CA LYS A 90 -10.17 16.49 -4.90
C LYS A 90 -10.77 15.40 -5.78
N TYR A 91 -11.84 15.72 -6.46
CA TYR A 91 -12.55 14.74 -7.31
C TYR A 91 -11.65 14.05 -8.35
N PRO A 92 -10.75 14.76 -9.06
CA PRO A 92 -9.89 14.09 -10.05
C PRO A 92 -9.05 12.94 -9.50
N LEU A 93 -8.80 12.91 -8.18
CA LEU A 93 -8.06 11.79 -7.58
C LEU A 93 -8.84 10.48 -7.62
N PHE A 94 -10.18 10.52 -7.70
CA PHE A 94 -10.95 9.29 -7.93
C PHE A 94 -10.56 8.65 -9.26
N ILE A 95 -10.47 9.44 -10.31
CA ILE A 95 -10.10 8.94 -11.64
C ILE A 95 -8.68 8.38 -11.62
N LEU A 96 -7.75 9.11 -11.00
CA LEU A 96 -6.36 8.66 -10.85
C LEU A 96 -6.30 7.36 -10.06
N TYR A 97 -7.07 7.27 -8.98
CA TYR A 97 -7.09 6.05 -8.16
C TYR A 97 -7.57 4.84 -8.97
N TYR A 98 -8.69 5.01 -9.71
CA TYR A 98 -9.23 3.89 -10.48
C TYR A 98 -8.25 3.44 -11.56
N PHE A 99 -7.57 4.37 -12.20
CA PHE A 99 -6.56 4.04 -13.22
C PHE A 99 -5.41 3.25 -12.59
N ILE A 100 -4.88 3.71 -11.46
CA ILE A 100 -3.79 3.04 -10.76
C ILE A 100 -4.24 1.69 -10.23
N ALA A 101 -5.46 1.60 -9.69
CA ALA A 101 -6.00 0.35 -9.18
C ALA A 101 -6.13 -0.71 -10.28
N ALA A 102 -6.54 -0.30 -11.48
CA ALA A 102 -6.63 -1.22 -12.61
C ALA A 102 -5.26 -1.77 -12.99
N ILE A 103 -4.25 -0.90 -13.06
CA ILE A 103 -2.87 -1.33 -13.35
C ILE A 103 -2.36 -2.26 -12.24
N ALA A 104 -2.57 -1.89 -10.99
CA ALA A 104 -2.14 -2.70 -9.85
C ALA A 104 -2.79 -4.07 -9.87
N PHE A 105 -4.08 -4.14 -10.18
CA PHE A 105 -4.80 -5.41 -10.24
C PHE A 105 -4.22 -6.33 -11.29
N VAL A 106 -3.91 -5.80 -12.49
CA VAL A 106 -3.25 -6.57 -13.54
C VAL A 106 -1.90 -7.10 -13.06
N LEU A 107 -1.11 -6.26 -12.39
CA LEU A 107 0.19 -6.66 -11.86
C LEU A 107 0.06 -7.74 -10.79
N PHE A 108 -0.96 -7.65 -9.93
CA PHE A 108 -1.19 -8.69 -8.91
C PHE A 108 -1.53 -10.04 -9.56
N ILE A 109 -2.39 -10.04 -10.57
CA ILE A 109 -2.75 -11.27 -11.28
C ILE A 109 -1.54 -11.88 -11.96
N LEU A 110 -0.71 -11.06 -12.62
CA LEU A 110 0.52 -11.53 -13.23
C LEU A 110 1.48 -12.10 -12.18
N ALA A 111 1.58 -11.46 -11.02
CA ALA A 111 2.43 -11.94 -9.95
C ALA A 111 1.95 -13.30 -9.45
N ILE A 112 0.65 -13.48 -9.25
CA ILE A 112 0.08 -14.75 -8.79
C ILE A 112 0.38 -15.86 -9.79
N SER A 113 0.30 -15.56 -11.09
CA SER A 113 0.53 -16.58 -12.12
C SER A 113 2.02 -16.92 -12.31
N LYS A 114 2.92 -15.97 -12.03
CA LYS A 114 4.35 -16.16 -12.30
C LYS A 114 5.16 -16.62 -11.11
N VAL A 115 4.69 -16.38 -9.90
CA VAL A 115 5.42 -16.74 -8.68
C VAL A 115 5.08 -18.18 -8.31
N ASP A 116 6.11 -18.98 -8.01
CA ASP A 116 5.94 -20.37 -7.58
C ASP A 116 5.85 -20.49 -6.05
N LYS A 117 6.60 -19.62 -5.35
CA LYS A 117 6.63 -19.61 -3.89
C LYS A 117 6.07 -18.27 -3.40
N PHE A 118 5.46 -18.29 -2.22
CA PHE A 118 4.93 -17.08 -1.59
C PHE A 118 3.81 -16.43 -2.39
N LYS A 119 3.00 -17.25 -3.08
CA LYS A 119 1.83 -16.74 -3.82
C LYS A 119 0.84 -16.03 -2.91
N PHE A 120 0.85 -16.37 -1.61
CA PHE A 120 -0.07 -15.75 -0.67
C PHE A 120 0.13 -14.24 -0.54
N ILE A 121 1.34 -13.73 -0.80
CA ILE A 121 1.63 -12.31 -0.69
C ILE A 121 0.87 -11.50 -1.76
N PRO A 122 0.98 -11.81 -3.07
CA PRO A 122 0.15 -11.12 -4.06
C PRO A 122 -1.35 -11.33 -3.87
N ILE A 123 -1.75 -12.51 -3.39
CA ILE A 123 -3.16 -12.80 -3.12
C ILE A 123 -3.69 -11.88 -2.02
N ILE A 124 -2.94 -11.71 -0.95
CA ILE A 124 -3.30 -10.80 0.14
C ILE A 124 -3.42 -9.37 -0.39
N PHE A 125 -2.48 -8.92 -1.19
CA PHE A 125 -2.54 -7.57 -1.77
C PHE A 125 -3.73 -7.41 -2.71
N THR A 126 -4.08 -8.45 -3.45
CA THR A 126 -5.27 -8.41 -4.32
C THR A 126 -6.53 -8.20 -3.49
N VAL A 127 -6.67 -8.97 -2.40
CA VAL A 127 -7.83 -8.84 -1.51
C VAL A 127 -7.88 -7.45 -0.89
N LEU A 128 -6.75 -6.97 -0.36
CA LEU A 128 -6.68 -5.63 0.23
C LEU A 128 -6.97 -4.54 -0.80
N SER A 129 -6.48 -4.70 -2.03
CA SER A 129 -6.74 -3.76 -3.12
C SER A 129 -8.22 -3.69 -3.46
N ILE A 130 -8.90 -4.83 -3.48
CA ILE A 130 -10.35 -4.89 -3.72
C ILE A 130 -11.09 -4.14 -2.60
N ILE A 131 -10.70 -4.38 -1.36
CA ILE A 131 -11.33 -3.70 -0.20
C ILE A 131 -11.13 -2.18 -0.30
N LEU A 132 -9.92 -1.74 -0.61
CA LEU A 132 -9.63 -0.31 -0.77
C LEU A 132 -10.43 0.31 -1.92
N THR A 133 -10.59 -0.43 -3.01
CA THR A 133 -11.34 0.05 -4.17
C THR A 133 -12.84 0.16 -3.85
N LEU A 134 -13.39 -0.80 -3.11
CA LEU A 134 -14.78 -0.70 -2.65
C LEU A 134 -14.98 0.52 -1.74
N TYR A 135 -14.02 0.77 -0.85
CA TYR A 135 -14.05 1.95 -0.01
C TYR A 135 -14.04 3.24 -0.84
N MET A 136 -13.21 3.28 -1.87
CA MET A 136 -13.12 4.43 -2.75
C MET A 136 -14.40 4.64 -3.56
N ILE A 137 -15.06 3.55 -3.99
CA ILE A 137 -16.35 3.61 -4.68
C ILE A 137 -17.40 4.19 -3.75
N LEU A 138 -17.40 3.77 -2.49
CA LEU A 138 -18.32 4.30 -1.49
C LEU A 138 -18.11 5.81 -1.33
N LEU A 139 -16.87 6.25 -1.19
CA LEU A 139 -16.57 7.68 -1.07
C LEU A 139 -17.02 8.47 -2.30
N ASN A 140 -16.84 7.89 -3.49
CA ASN A 140 -17.26 8.53 -4.72
C ASN A 140 -18.79 8.71 -4.77
N ASN A 141 -19.54 7.71 -4.34
CA ASN A 141 -20.99 7.81 -4.27
C ASN A 141 -21.44 8.87 -3.26
N LEU A 142 -20.79 8.92 -2.12
CA LEU A 142 -21.09 9.94 -1.11
C LEU A 142 -20.71 11.34 -1.61
N TRP A 143 -19.65 11.47 -2.37
CA TRP A 143 -19.22 12.75 -2.90
C TRP A 143 -20.29 13.40 -3.77
N GLY A 144 -20.88 12.61 -4.66
CA GLY A 144 -21.90 13.12 -5.54
C GLY A 144 -23.20 13.48 -4.84
N ASN A 145 -23.52 12.82 -3.73
CA ASN A 145 -24.78 12.99 -3.03
C ASN A 145 -24.72 14.03 -1.92
N ASP A 146 -23.63 14.09 -1.19
CA ASP A 146 -23.54 14.90 0.03
C ASP A 146 -22.74 16.17 -0.14
N LEU A 147 -21.84 16.23 -1.12
CA LEU A 147 -20.89 17.32 -1.27
C LEU A 147 -21.12 18.17 -2.52
N SER A 148 -22.12 17.83 -3.31
CA SER A 148 -22.47 18.58 -4.52
C SER A 148 -23.38 19.78 -4.24
#